data_36b5b28b5fbeeba6c58cd40c5ead9c15
#
_entry.id   36b5b28b5fbeeba6c58cd40c5ead9c15
#
_cell.length_a   1.000
_cell.length_b   1.000
_cell.length_c   1.000
_cell.angle_alpha   90.00
_cell.angle_beta   90.00
_cell.angle_gamma   90.00
#
_symmetry.space_group_name_H-M   'P 1'
#
loop_
_entity.id
_entity.type
_entity.pdbx_description
1 polymer ?
#
loop_
_entity_poly.entity_id
_entity_poly.type
_entity_poly.pdbx_seq_one_letter_code
_entity_poly.pdbx_strand_id
1 'polypeptide(L)'
;MKQLAISFLFICMSASVFSQNISGEWKGNIDINGNQLPIIFHFQKNDSGKIDGKWDSPKQNAIGLPFSAINLKDDSIYLVIKMIAGSYDGKFINADSIAGIWEQNGNKIPLNLSRSSQIAEPAMPLSVYPGEKEISITSAGGSKLYGTLLSKNNQQKIAIIVAGSGPTDRNGNSTMAPPTNEYEMLAHSLDSQNIATFRYDKRGVAKSTFPDFKEKDIVFDDYVKDAEKIFDYLHDTLGFKNIYFIGHSEGSLIAMLASQKSKVKGYISIAGAGRPIDVILEEQMQHQPLPDSVKQQIPAIFNQLKQGKEVDNIPTDLAPLFRKSVQPYMISWLKYSPEKEIKKLNCPILILQGSCDIQVKEEDANNLHEANKKSILEIIPSMSHTLKNAGKNCLYETRTYTDGDMPIEKLLVEDIVKFIEE
;
A
#
# COMPACT_ATOMS: atom_id res chain seq x y z
N MET A 1 -76.06 17.68 50.35
CA MET A 1 -75.20 18.27 49.31
C MET A 1 -73.86 17.52 49.45
N LYS A 2 -73.54 16.56 48.51
CA LYS A 2 -72.30 15.80 48.49
C LYS A 2 -71.36 16.42 47.46
N GLN A 3 -70.24 16.97 47.91
CA GLN A 3 -69.19 17.47 47.01
C GLN A 3 -68.42 16.31 46.47
N LEU A 4 -68.35 16.21 45.14
CA LEU A 4 -67.50 15.25 44.38
C LEU A 4 -66.16 15.92 44.14
N ALA A 5 -65.11 15.38 44.77
CA ALA A 5 -63.71 15.79 44.48
C ALA A 5 -63.21 15.00 43.30
N ILE A 6 -62.89 15.68 42.19
CA ILE A 6 -62.26 15.11 41.02
C ILE A 6 -60.76 15.28 41.22
N SER A 7 -60.04 14.14 41.45
CA SER A 7 -58.56 14.08 41.43
C SER A 7 -58.05 13.98 39.99
N PHE A 8 -57.35 15.00 39.55
CA PHE A 8 -56.60 15.00 38.29
C PHE A 8 -55.26 14.27 38.53
N LEU A 9 -55.12 13.08 37.94
CA LEU A 9 -53.89 12.33 37.94
C LEU A 9 -52.98 12.89 36.83
N PHE A 10 -51.97 13.68 37.19
CA PHE A 10 -50.92 14.12 36.27
C PHE A 10 -49.99 12.93 36.00
N ILE A 11 -50.12 12.30 34.84
CA ILE A 11 -49.12 11.34 34.34
C ILE A 11 -47.93 12.16 33.82
N CYS A 12 -46.87 12.31 34.62
CA CYS A 12 -45.58 12.77 34.15
C CYS A 12 -45.01 11.71 33.20
N MET A 13 -45.13 11.90 31.91
CA MET A 13 -44.30 11.24 30.93
C MET A 13 -42.88 11.79 31.11
N SER A 14 -42.06 11.06 31.86
CA SER A 14 -40.62 11.25 31.87
C SER A 14 -40.07 10.86 30.49
N ALA A 15 -39.82 11.87 29.65
CA ALA A 15 -39.01 11.69 28.45
C ALA A 15 -37.60 11.29 28.91
N SER A 16 -37.27 10.01 28.79
CA SER A 16 -35.94 9.53 28.99
C SER A 16 -35.05 10.14 27.91
N VAL A 17 -34.31 11.17 28.25
CA VAL A 17 -33.21 11.67 27.41
C VAL A 17 -32.14 10.58 27.42
N PHE A 18 -32.16 9.70 26.42
CA PHE A 18 -31.08 8.78 26.20
C PHE A 18 -29.85 9.60 25.79
N SER A 19 -28.96 9.84 26.73
CA SER A 19 -27.59 10.26 26.40
C SER A 19 -26.92 9.11 25.62
N GLN A 20 -26.96 9.23 24.30
CA GLN A 20 -26.44 8.18 23.43
C GLN A 20 -24.90 8.16 23.52
N ASN A 21 -24.37 7.11 24.12
CA ASN A 21 -22.92 6.85 24.07
C ASN A 21 -22.58 6.22 22.72
N ILE A 22 -22.11 7.03 21.75
CA ILE A 22 -21.69 6.53 20.45
C ILE A 22 -20.33 5.84 20.48
N SER A 23 -19.54 5.99 21.53
CA SER A 23 -18.19 5.44 21.63
C SER A 23 -18.17 3.92 21.43
N GLY A 24 -17.19 3.44 20.71
CA GLY A 24 -17.03 2.03 20.35
C GLY A 24 -17.00 1.79 18.85
N GLU A 25 -17.07 0.54 18.48
CA GLU A 25 -17.01 0.07 17.10
C GLU A 25 -18.41 -0.24 16.56
N TRP A 26 -18.67 0.22 15.33
CA TRP A 26 -19.93 0.03 14.64
C TRP A 26 -19.70 -0.58 13.27
N LYS A 27 -20.33 -1.71 12.95
CA LYS A 27 -20.14 -2.47 11.71
C LYS A 27 -21.39 -2.53 10.85
N GLY A 28 -21.20 -2.41 9.55
CA GLY A 28 -22.23 -2.64 8.54
C GLY A 28 -21.62 -3.03 7.20
N ASN A 29 -22.48 -3.34 6.24
CA ASN A 29 -22.05 -3.69 4.88
C ASN A 29 -22.77 -2.78 3.87
N ILE A 30 -22.00 -2.29 2.90
CA ILE A 30 -22.51 -1.70 1.68
C ILE A 30 -22.66 -2.81 0.64
N ASP A 31 -23.82 -2.93 0.02
CA ASP A 31 -24.04 -3.85 -1.11
C ASP A 31 -23.76 -3.12 -2.43
N ILE A 32 -22.78 -3.57 -3.17
CA ILE A 32 -22.45 -3.06 -4.50
C ILE A 32 -22.62 -4.20 -5.50
N ASN A 33 -23.76 -4.24 -6.16
CA ASN A 33 -24.10 -5.26 -7.17
C ASN A 33 -23.96 -6.72 -6.65
N GLY A 34 -24.39 -6.97 -5.41
CA GLY A 34 -24.29 -8.28 -4.76
C GLY A 34 -22.99 -8.54 -4.01
N ASN A 35 -22.02 -7.65 -4.12
CA ASN A 35 -20.77 -7.72 -3.35
C ASN A 35 -20.91 -6.94 -2.04
N GLN A 36 -20.77 -7.65 -0.92
CA GLN A 36 -20.82 -7.05 0.42
C GLN A 36 -19.47 -6.43 0.77
N LEU A 37 -19.47 -5.09 0.94
CA LEU A 37 -18.31 -4.32 1.35
C LEU A 37 -18.46 -3.94 2.82
N PRO A 38 -17.71 -4.53 3.75
CA PRO A 38 -17.77 -4.20 5.17
C PRO A 38 -17.22 -2.79 5.42
N ILE A 39 -17.98 -2.03 6.21
CA ILE A 39 -17.60 -0.70 6.70
C ILE A 39 -17.63 -0.73 8.22
N ILE A 40 -16.60 -0.19 8.85
CA ILE A 40 -16.47 -0.15 10.29
C ILE A 40 -16.23 1.32 10.71
N PHE A 41 -17.00 1.81 11.67
CA PHE A 41 -16.78 3.12 12.27
C PHE A 41 -16.28 2.93 13.70
N HIS A 42 -15.25 3.69 14.07
CA HIS A 42 -14.69 3.73 15.42
C HIS A 42 -14.90 5.13 15.99
N PHE A 43 -15.58 5.23 17.12
CA PHE A 43 -15.79 6.49 17.81
C PHE A 43 -15.22 6.46 19.22
N GLN A 44 -14.62 7.57 19.63
CA GLN A 44 -14.11 7.76 20.98
C GLN A 44 -14.38 9.18 21.46
N LYS A 45 -14.58 9.35 22.76
CA LYS A 45 -14.60 10.66 23.41
C LYS A 45 -13.18 11.05 23.76
N ASN A 46 -12.76 12.25 23.34
CA ASN A 46 -11.48 12.82 23.76
C ASN A 46 -11.64 13.49 25.14
N ASP A 47 -10.51 13.96 25.72
CA ASP A 47 -10.44 14.57 27.05
C ASP A 47 -11.31 15.83 27.20
N SER A 48 -11.64 16.50 26.09
CA SER A 48 -12.55 17.66 26.04
C SER A 48 -14.02 17.27 25.91
N GLY A 49 -14.33 15.97 25.88
CA GLY A 49 -15.69 15.44 25.74
C GLY A 49 -16.23 15.46 24.30
N LYS A 50 -15.44 15.89 23.31
CA LYS A 50 -15.78 15.87 21.88
C LYS A 50 -15.62 14.46 21.33
N ILE A 51 -16.49 14.09 20.39
CA ILE A 51 -16.39 12.81 19.68
C ILE A 51 -15.38 12.95 18.56
N ASP A 52 -14.34 12.10 18.59
CA ASP A 52 -13.43 11.83 17.49
C ASP A 52 -13.76 10.46 16.90
N GLY A 53 -13.48 10.27 15.61
CA GLY A 53 -13.76 9.00 14.96
C GLY A 53 -12.94 8.75 13.71
N LYS A 54 -12.83 7.47 13.42
CA LYS A 54 -12.18 6.93 12.23
C LYS A 54 -13.09 5.91 11.60
N TRP A 55 -12.80 5.56 10.34
CA TRP A 55 -13.54 4.52 9.65
C TRP A 55 -12.61 3.60 8.89
N ASP A 56 -13.07 2.37 8.69
CA ASP A 56 -12.38 1.34 7.95
C ASP A 56 -13.28 0.80 6.83
N SER A 57 -12.65 0.42 5.74
CA SER A 57 -13.19 -0.49 4.73
C SER A 57 -12.18 -1.61 4.52
N PRO A 58 -12.23 -2.69 5.31
CA PRO A 58 -11.19 -3.73 5.33
C PRO A 58 -10.95 -4.39 3.97
N LYS A 59 -12.00 -4.64 3.20
CA LYS A 59 -11.89 -5.20 1.84
C LYS A 59 -11.23 -4.24 0.83
N GLN A 60 -11.15 -2.95 1.17
CA GLN A 60 -10.48 -1.94 0.36
C GLN A 60 -9.16 -1.49 1.01
N ASN A 61 -8.71 -2.19 2.05
CA ASN A 61 -7.52 -1.88 2.85
C ASN A 61 -7.48 -0.42 3.36
N ALA A 62 -8.63 0.20 3.47
CA ALA A 62 -8.80 1.55 4.04
C ALA A 62 -9.01 1.39 5.54
N ILE A 63 -7.97 1.63 6.35
CA ILE A 63 -7.98 1.41 7.80
C ILE A 63 -7.59 2.68 8.53
N GLY A 64 -8.34 3.01 9.59
CA GLY A 64 -8.03 4.12 10.49
C GLY A 64 -8.17 5.50 9.85
N LEU A 65 -8.95 5.65 8.78
CA LEU A 65 -9.12 6.89 8.05
C LEU A 65 -10.00 7.87 8.85
N PRO A 66 -9.61 9.17 8.98
CA PRO A 66 -10.35 10.11 9.77
C PRO A 66 -11.62 10.56 9.06
N PHE A 67 -12.69 10.83 9.81
CA PHE A 67 -13.81 11.62 9.33
C PHE A 67 -13.40 13.08 9.19
N SER A 68 -13.83 13.73 8.12
CA SER A 68 -13.62 15.18 7.91
C SER A 68 -14.52 16.04 8.80
N ALA A 69 -15.69 15.52 9.16
CA ALA A 69 -16.60 16.10 10.15
C ALA A 69 -17.50 15.01 10.76
N ILE A 70 -17.82 15.17 12.05
CA ILE A 70 -18.75 14.34 12.81
C ILE A 70 -19.79 15.27 13.45
N ASN A 71 -21.04 15.16 13.05
CA ASN A 71 -22.14 15.94 13.58
C ASN A 71 -23.15 14.99 14.23
N LEU A 72 -23.33 15.13 15.54
CA LEU A 72 -24.36 14.42 16.31
C LEU A 72 -25.44 15.41 16.69
N LYS A 73 -26.68 15.10 16.39
CA LYS A 73 -27.83 15.91 16.79
C LYS A 73 -28.99 14.98 17.11
N ASP A 74 -29.50 15.11 18.32
CA ASP A 74 -30.64 14.33 18.84
C ASP A 74 -30.38 12.81 18.67
N ASP A 75 -31.16 12.15 17.82
CA ASP A 75 -31.03 10.71 17.50
C ASP A 75 -30.34 10.45 16.15
N SER A 76 -29.61 11.43 15.62
CA SER A 76 -29.03 11.35 14.28
C SER A 76 -27.54 11.62 14.29
N ILE A 77 -26.84 11.00 13.35
CA ILE A 77 -25.41 11.20 13.09
C ILE A 77 -25.19 11.51 11.61
N TYR A 78 -24.45 12.59 11.34
CA TYR A 78 -24.00 12.93 9.99
C TYR A 78 -22.48 13.01 9.94
N LEU A 79 -21.88 12.19 9.07
CA LEU A 79 -20.44 12.06 8.88
C LEU A 79 -20.04 12.55 7.49
N VAL A 80 -18.92 13.25 7.41
CA VAL A 80 -18.35 13.72 6.14
C VAL A 80 -16.97 13.09 5.92
N ILE A 81 -16.76 12.58 4.72
CA ILE A 81 -15.50 11.90 4.33
C ILE A 81 -15.02 12.53 3.02
N LYS A 82 -14.43 13.73 3.12
CA LYS A 82 -14.04 14.53 1.95
C LYS A 82 -13.08 13.80 1.00
N MET A 83 -12.19 12.97 1.53
CA MET A 83 -11.16 12.28 0.74
C MET A 83 -11.73 11.33 -0.33
N ILE A 84 -12.98 10.87 -0.15
CA ILE A 84 -13.67 10.00 -1.10
C ILE A 84 -14.95 10.64 -1.65
N ALA A 85 -15.13 11.96 -1.47
CA ALA A 85 -16.39 12.67 -1.78
C ALA A 85 -17.64 11.96 -1.21
N GLY A 86 -17.50 11.41 0.01
CA GLY A 86 -18.51 10.58 0.68
C GLY A 86 -19.10 11.22 1.91
N SER A 87 -20.31 10.77 2.28
CA SER A 87 -20.98 11.09 3.54
C SER A 87 -21.81 9.90 4.02
N TYR A 88 -22.13 9.94 5.31
CA TYR A 88 -23.08 9.01 5.92
C TYR A 88 -24.11 9.79 6.74
N ASP A 89 -25.37 9.52 6.49
CA ASP A 89 -26.50 10.07 7.23
C ASP A 89 -27.23 8.93 7.93
N GLY A 90 -27.17 8.87 9.25
CA GLY A 90 -27.69 7.77 10.06
C GLY A 90 -28.59 8.22 11.21
N LYS A 91 -29.55 7.38 11.55
CA LYS A 91 -30.43 7.55 12.68
C LYS A 91 -30.31 6.38 13.64
N PHE A 92 -30.15 6.68 14.94
CA PHE A 92 -30.12 5.63 15.97
C PHE A 92 -31.51 4.99 16.12
N ILE A 93 -31.58 3.70 15.91
CA ILE A 93 -32.78 2.90 16.12
C ILE A 93 -32.88 2.48 17.60
N ASN A 94 -31.73 2.18 18.20
CA ASN A 94 -31.53 1.86 19.61
C ASN A 94 -30.07 2.11 20.02
N ALA A 95 -29.68 1.68 21.22
CA ALA A 95 -28.31 1.86 21.74
C ALA A 95 -27.23 1.15 20.89
N ASP A 96 -27.62 0.11 20.11
CA ASP A 96 -26.70 -0.78 19.44
C ASP A 96 -26.93 -0.87 17.92
N SER A 97 -27.82 -0.03 17.36
CA SER A 97 -28.07 -0.02 15.92
C SER A 97 -28.36 1.37 15.38
N ILE A 98 -27.82 1.65 14.18
CA ILE A 98 -28.01 2.86 13.40
C ILE A 98 -28.49 2.43 12.01
N ALA A 99 -29.62 2.96 11.55
CA ALA A 99 -30.04 2.82 10.15
C ALA A 99 -29.62 4.07 9.38
N GLY A 100 -29.00 3.92 8.22
CA GLY A 100 -28.47 5.07 7.51
C GLY A 100 -28.22 4.84 6.02
N ILE A 101 -27.80 5.93 5.38
CA ILE A 101 -27.47 5.99 3.97
C ILE A 101 -26.02 6.43 3.82
N TRP A 102 -25.24 5.65 3.14
CA TRP A 102 -23.94 6.03 2.61
C TRP A 102 -24.16 6.72 1.27
N GLU A 103 -23.58 7.90 1.10
CA GLU A 103 -23.58 8.61 -0.17
C GLU A 103 -22.16 8.83 -0.65
N GLN A 104 -21.87 8.45 -1.90
CA GLN A 104 -20.57 8.65 -2.53
C GLN A 104 -20.73 8.89 -4.03
N ASN A 105 -20.13 9.96 -4.55
CA ASN A 105 -20.21 10.35 -5.96
C ASN A 105 -21.67 10.42 -6.49
N GLY A 106 -22.60 10.90 -5.65
CA GLY A 106 -24.03 11.00 -5.97
C GLY A 106 -24.83 9.69 -5.85
N ASN A 107 -24.18 8.56 -5.59
CA ASN A 107 -24.86 7.29 -5.34
C ASN A 107 -25.24 7.16 -3.87
N LYS A 108 -26.48 6.77 -3.59
CA LYS A 108 -27.03 6.55 -2.26
C LYS A 108 -27.26 5.07 -2.02
N ILE A 109 -26.58 4.51 -1.03
CA ILE A 109 -26.59 3.08 -0.73
C ILE A 109 -26.98 2.90 0.75
N PRO A 110 -27.94 2.04 1.09
CA PRO A 110 -28.24 1.73 2.49
C PRO A 110 -27.01 1.17 3.21
N LEU A 111 -26.70 1.73 4.39
CA LEU A 111 -25.68 1.23 5.30
C LEU A 111 -26.25 1.24 6.72
N ASN A 112 -26.69 0.09 7.18
CA ASN A 112 -27.11 -0.08 8.56
C ASN A 112 -25.92 -0.56 9.39
N LEU A 113 -25.74 0.04 10.56
CA LEU A 113 -24.63 -0.25 11.46
C LEU A 113 -25.14 -0.92 12.73
N SER A 114 -24.43 -1.91 13.20
CA SER A 114 -24.64 -2.53 14.51
C SER A 114 -23.40 -2.31 15.36
N ARG A 115 -23.60 -2.05 16.65
CA ARG A 115 -22.49 -1.98 17.61
C ARG A 115 -21.85 -3.36 17.69
N SER A 116 -20.53 -3.42 17.52
CA SER A 116 -19.77 -4.63 17.80
C SER A 116 -19.83 -4.85 19.32
N SER A 117 -20.61 -5.83 19.79
CA SER A 117 -20.43 -6.31 21.15
C SER A 117 -18.97 -6.78 21.24
N GLN A 118 -18.24 -6.25 22.23
CA GLN A 118 -16.85 -6.64 22.47
C GLN A 118 -16.76 -8.12 22.92
N ILE A 119 -16.93 -9.01 21.99
CA ILE A 119 -16.10 -10.17 21.88
C ILE A 119 -15.22 -9.82 20.69
N ALA A 120 -13.99 -9.37 20.95
CA ALA A 120 -12.97 -9.48 19.95
C ALA A 120 -13.03 -10.96 19.55
N GLU A 121 -13.63 -11.26 18.38
CA GLU A 121 -13.20 -12.45 17.70
C GLU A 121 -11.69 -12.27 17.65
N PRO A 122 -10.93 -13.22 18.22
CA PRO A 122 -9.50 -13.18 18.04
C PRO A 122 -9.35 -13.01 16.55
N ALA A 123 -8.67 -11.92 16.12
CA ALA A 123 -8.31 -11.71 14.74
C ALA A 123 -7.90 -13.09 14.27
N MET A 124 -8.63 -13.65 13.28
CA MET A 124 -8.31 -15.01 12.80
C MET A 124 -6.82 -14.98 12.67
N PRO A 125 -6.09 -15.85 13.38
CA PRO A 125 -4.64 -15.81 13.32
C PRO A 125 -4.38 -15.80 11.83
N LEU A 126 -3.75 -14.73 11.35
CA LEU A 126 -3.24 -14.65 9.98
C LEU A 126 -2.65 -16.03 9.77
N SER A 127 -3.19 -16.81 8.82
CA SER A 127 -2.74 -18.18 8.65
C SER A 127 -1.24 -18.09 8.43
N VAL A 128 -0.47 -18.30 9.49
CA VAL A 128 0.98 -18.12 9.47
C VAL A 128 1.45 -19.19 8.50
N TYR A 129 1.88 -18.75 7.34
CA TYR A 129 2.44 -19.68 6.37
C TYR A 129 3.59 -20.42 7.06
N PRO A 130 3.62 -21.76 7.02
CA PRO A 130 4.61 -22.54 7.78
C PRO A 130 6.04 -22.11 7.39
N GLY A 131 6.83 -21.72 8.39
CA GLY A 131 8.22 -21.28 8.18
C GLY A 131 8.41 -19.75 8.16
N GLU A 132 7.35 -18.97 8.14
CA GLU A 132 7.46 -17.51 8.28
C GLU A 132 7.88 -17.10 9.68
N LYS A 133 8.83 -16.16 9.74
CA LYS A 133 9.30 -15.55 10.99
C LYS A 133 9.43 -14.05 10.80
N GLU A 134 8.81 -13.29 11.68
CA GLU A 134 9.05 -11.84 11.71
C GLU A 134 10.44 -11.54 12.26
N ILE A 135 11.18 -10.68 11.58
CA ILE A 135 12.51 -10.22 11.97
C ILE A 135 12.53 -8.70 11.94
N SER A 136 13.21 -8.10 12.93
CA SER A 136 13.52 -6.67 12.92
C SER A 136 15.01 -6.45 12.74
N ILE A 137 15.36 -5.51 11.83
CA ILE A 137 16.75 -5.15 11.48
C ILE A 137 16.92 -3.67 11.79
N THR A 138 18.04 -3.29 12.42
CA THR A 138 18.32 -1.87 12.65
C THR A 138 18.85 -1.22 11.35
N SER A 139 18.12 -0.21 10.87
CA SER A 139 18.50 0.57 9.69
C SER A 139 19.75 1.42 9.93
N ALA A 140 20.31 1.99 8.88
CA ALA A 140 21.45 2.91 8.98
C ALA A 140 21.18 4.15 9.85
N GLY A 141 19.92 4.58 9.98
CA GLY A 141 19.48 5.70 10.83
C GLY A 141 19.07 5.29 12.25
N GLY A 142 19.28 4.04 12.67
CA GLY A 142 18.92 3.53 14.00
C GLY A 142 17.46 3.11 14.16
N SER A 143 16.61 3.33 13.16
CA SER A 143 15.21 2.89 13.15
C SER A 143 15.13 1.38 12.91
N LYS A 144 14.03 0.76 13.33
CA LYS A 144 13.81 -0.66 13.07
C LYS A 144 13.02 -0.86 11.78
N LEU A 145 13.54 -1.74 10.94
CA LEU A 145 12.85 -2.27 9.76
C LEU A 145 12.31 -3.65 10.13
N TYR A 146 11.03 -3.86 9.90
CA TYR A 146 10.38 -5.14 10.14
C TYR A 146 10.19 -5.87 8.82
N GLY A 147 10.48 -7.16 8.81
CA GLY A 147 10.33 -8.01 7.65
C GLY A 147 9.88 -9.41 8.04
N THR A 148 9.51 -10.19 7.03
CA THR A 148 9.18 -11.60 7.15
C THR A 148 10.24 -12.42 6.44
N LEU A 149 10.96 -13.24 7.19
CA LEU A 149 11.81 -14.30 6.69
C LEU A 149 10.94 -15.55 6.49
N LEU A 150 10.91 -16.06 5.29
CA LEU A 150 10.35 -17.37 4.98
C LEU A 150 11.51 -18.29 4.59
N SER A 151 11.87 -19.19 5.50
CA SER A 151 12.99 -20.09 5.29
C SER A 151 12.78 -21.41 6.02
N LYS A 152 13.04 -22.51 5.33
CA LYS A 152 13.13 -23.85 5.88
C LYS A 152 14.58 -24.19 6.26
N ASN A 153 14.76 -25.24 7.05
CA ASN A 153 16.10 -25.69 7.43
C ASN A 153 16.93 -26.06 6.18
N ASN A 154 18.21 -25.65 6.18
CA ASN A 154 19.21 -25.95 5.14
C ASN A 154 19.03 -25.23 3.79
N GLN A 155 18.15 -24.26 3.64
CA GLN A 155 18.13 -23.43 2.43
C GLN A 155 19.37 -22.52 2.39
N GLN A 156 20.11 -22.55 1.27
CA GLN A 156 21.32 -21.75 1.06
C GLN A 156 21.08 -20.52 0.19
N LYS A 157 20.01 -20.53 -0.60
CA LYS A 157 19.60 -19.47 -1.52
C LYS A 157 18.47 -18.66 -0.89
N ILE A 158 18.61 -17.34 -0.92
CA ILE A 158 17.57 -16.42 -0.42
C ILE A 158 17.40 -15.24 -1.37
N ALA A 159 16.16 -14.85 -1.62
CA ALA A 159 15.79 -13.67 -2.37
C ALA A 159 15.26 -12.57 -1.46
N ILE A 160 15.84 -11.37 -1.54
CA ILE A 160 15.32 -10.16 -0.88
C ILE A 160 14.36 -9.48 -1.84
N ILE A 161 13.09 -9.37 -1.45
CA ILE A 161 12.06 -8.70 -2.26
C ILE A 161 11.97 -7.24 -1.84
N VAL A 162 12.25 -6.34 -2.78
CA VAL A 162 12.25 -4.89 -2.59
C VAL A 162 11.00 -4.31 -3.25
N ALA A 163 10.13 -3.74 -2.44
CA ALA A 163 8.83 -3.23 -2.86
C ALA A 163 8.91 -2.01 -3.78
N GLY A 164 7.89 -1.83 -4.62
CA GLY A 164 7.68 -0.69 -5.50
C GLY A 164 7.38 0.62 -4.77
N SER A 165 6.95 1.65 -5.52
CA SER A 165 6.72 3.02 -5.03
C SER A 165 5.58 3.13 -4.02
N GLY A 166 5.53 4.26 -3.30
CA GLY A 166 4.50 4.56 -2.33
C GLY A 166 4.65 3.81 -0.99
N PRO A 167 3.64 3.91 -0.11
CA PRO A 167 3.63 3.28 1.21
C PRO A 167 3.23 1.80 1.12
N THR A 168 4.01 1.04 0.33
CA THR A 168 3.77 -0.39 0.08
C THR A 168 4.46 -1.23 1.14
N ASP A 169 3.68 -2.10 1.81
CA ASP A 169 4.16 -3.01 2.84
C ASP A 169 4.89 -4.24 2.26
N ARG A 170 5.36 -5.11 3.14
CA ARG A 170 6.10 -6.34 2.81
C ARG A 170 5.31 -7.36 1.97
N ASN A 171 3.99 -7.24 1.92
CA ASN A 171 3.12 -8.15 1.18
C ASN A 171 2.71 -7.60 -0.20
N GLY A 172 3.05 -6.33 -0.49
CA GLY A 172 2.65 -5.64 -1.71
C GLY A 172 1.44 -4.74 -1.52
N ASN A 173 0.96 -4.57 -0.29
CA ASN A 173 -0.25 -3.84 0.00
C ASN A 173 0.02 -2.39 0.38
N SER A 174 -0.92 -1.53 0.03
CA SER A 174 -0.93 -0.12 0.42
C SER A 174 -2.27 0.24 1.07
N THR A 175 -2.24 1.14 2.06
CA THR A 175 -3.46 1.69 2.65
C THR A 175 -4.29 2.54 1.69
N MET A 176 -3.76 2.82 0.49
CA MET A 176 -4.40 3.67 -0.53
C MET A 176 -5.11 2.87 -1.63
N ALA A 177 -4.99 1.54 -1.63
CA ALA A 177 -5.55 0.65 -2.65
C ALA A 177 -6.03 -0.68 -2.04
N PRO A 178 -6.91 -1.43 -2.69
CA PRO A 178 -7.22 -2.80 -2.31
C PRO A 178 -5.97 -3.67 -2.23
N PRO A 179 -5.92 -4.67 -1.32
CA PRO A 179 -4.77 -5.55 -1.20
C PRO A 179 -4.59 -6.40 -2.46
N THR A 180 -3.36 -6.54 -2.90
CA THR A 180 -2.97 -7.36 -4.05
C THR A 180 -2.11 -8.55 -3.67
N ASN A 181 -1.41 -8.50 -2.53
CA ASN A 181 -0.61 -9.56 -1.91
C ASN A 181 0.48 -10.18 -2.82
N GLU A 182 0.91 -9.47 -3.85
CA GLU A 182 1.81 -10.00 -4.88
C GLU A 182 3.16 -10.45 -4.32
N TYR A 183 3.74 -9.74 -3.33
CA TYR A 183 5.03 -10.15 -2.75
C TYR A 183 4.90 -11.32 -1.78
N GLU A 184 3.78 -11.42 -1.08
CA GLU A 184 3.47 -12.58 -0.25
C GLU A 184 3.30 -13.83 -1.12
N MET A 185 2.51 -13.73 -2.19
CA MET A 185 2.30 -14.81 -3.15
C MET A 185 3.61 -15.23 -3.83
N LEU A 186 4.46 -14.26 -4.21
CA LEU A 186 5.78 -14.53 -4.78
C LEU A 186 6.66 -15.28 -3.78
N ALA A 187 6.70 -14.82 -2.53
CA ALA A 187 7.48 -15.47 -1.48
C ALA A 187 7.05 -16.92 -1.24
N HIS A 188 5.74 -17.17 -1.15
CA HIS A 188 5.20 -18.52 -0.97
C HIS A 188 5.47 -19.43 -2.18
N SER A 189 5.40 -18.86 -3.39
CA SER A 189 5.71 -19.60 -4.62
C SER A 189 7.20 -20.00 -4.69
N LEU A 190 8.11 -19.09 -4.32
CA LEU A 190 9.55 -19.37 -4.28
C LEU A 190 9.91 -20.37 -3.17
N ASP A 191 9.27 -20.30 -2.00
CA ASP A 191 9.45 -21.29 -0.94
C ASP A 191 9.04 -22.71 -1.38
N SER A 192 7.99 -22.83 -2.18
CA SER A 192 7.58 -24.13 -2.76
C SER A 192 8.66 -24.73 -3.67
N GLN A 193 9.55 -23.88 -4.20
CA GLN A 193 10.71 -24.24 -5.03
C GLN A 193 12.02 -24.27 -4.23
N ASN A 194 11.94 -24.36 -2.90
CA ASN A 194 13.09 -24.43 -1.99
C ASN A 194 14.00 -23.18 -2.00
N ILE A 195 13.49 -22.02 -2.35
CA ILE A 195 14.18 -20.73 -2.30
C ILE A 195 13.63 -19.93 -1.12
N ALA A 196 14.48 -19.60 -0.15
CA ALA A 196 14.11 -18.73 0.95
C ALA A 196 13.81 -17.30 0.46
N THR A 197 12.99 -16.56 1.20
CA THR A 197 12.68 -15.17 0.88
C THR A 197 12.73 -14.28 2.10
N PHE A 198 13.11 -13.03 1.90
CA PHE A 198 12.96 -11.96 2.88
C PHE A 198 12.23 -10.80 2.23
N ARG A 199 11.05 -10.45 2.76
CA ARG A 199 10.27 -9.28 2.35
C ARG A 199 10.09 -8.35 3.54
N TYR A 200 10.11 -7.04 3.34
CA TYR A 200 10.15 -6.08 4.44
C TYR A 200 9.27 -4.85 4.18
N ASP A 201 8.78 -4.27 5.27
CA ASP A 201 8.11 -2.98 5.23
C ASP A 201 9.16 -1.90 5.01
N LYS A 202 8.98 -1.07 3.98
CA LYS A 202 9.86 0.07 3.75
C LYS A 202 9.84 1.01 4.96
N ARG A 203 10.89 1.77 5.13
CA ARG A 203 10.99 2.82 6.16
C ARG A 203 9.77 3.74 6.11
N GLY A 204 9.10 3.95 7.24
CA GLY A 204 7.88 4.75 7.36
C GLY A 204 6.58 4.02 6.98
N VAL A 205 6.65 2.72 6.69
CA VAL A 205 5.49 1.91 6.28
C VAL A 205 5.20 0.82 7.30
N ALA A 206 3.92 0.54 7.53
CA ALA A 206 3.41 -0.52 8.40
C ALA A 206 4.17 -0.61 9.74
N LYS A 207 4.81 -1.75 10.07
CA LYS A 207 5.57 -1.90 11.32
C LYS A 207 6.90 -1.15 11.34
N SER A 208 7.43 -0.73 10.19
CA SER A 208 8.68 0.05 10.09
C SER A 208 8.46 1.55 10.32
N THR A 209 7.34 1.96 10.94
CA THR A 209 7.08 3.31 11.43
C THR A 209 7.70 3.53 12.80
N PHE A 210 8.06 4.78 13.13
CA PHE A 210 8.63 5.17 14.42
C PHE A 210 8.13 6.57 14.83
N PRO A 211 8.09 6.90 16.15
CA PRO A 211 7.41 8.11 16.65
C PRO A 211 7.90 9.43 16.05
N ASP A 212 9.20 9.54 15.75
CA ASP A 212 9.82 10.76 15.21
C ASP A 212 9.89 10.76 13.67
N PHE A 213 9.18 9.83 13.01
CA PHE A 213 9.16 9.75 11.56
C PHE A 213 8.58 11.02 10.94
N LYS A 214 9.36 11.62 10.04
CA LYS A 214 8.94 12.76 9.22
C LYS A 214 9.21 12.44 7.76
N GLU A 215 8.18 12.43 6.95
CA GLU A 215 8.28 12.14 5.52
C GLU A 215 9.34 12.98 4.80
N LYS A 216 9.48 14.25 5.19
CA LYS A 216 10.45 15.19 4.60
C LYS A 216 11.93 14.84 4.85
N ASP A 217 12.20 13.99 5.83
CA ASP A 217 13.56 13.58 6.19
C ASP A 217 14.00 12.33 5.42
N ILE A 218 13.10 11.73 4.62
CA ILE A 218 13.36 10.55 3.79
C ILE A 218 13.89 10.99 2.44
N VAL A 219 14.98 10.34 2.02
CA VAL A 219 15.52 10.43 0.66
C VAL A 219 15.60 9.04 0.03
N PHE A 220 15.64 8.97 -1.29
CA PHE A 220 15.68 7.72 -2.03
C PHE A 220 16.86 6.81 -1.61
N ASP A 221 18.01 7.43 -1.36
CA ASP A 221 19.22 6.73 -0.89
C ASP A 221 19.04 6.02 0.46
N ASP A 222 18.07 6.40 1.27
CA ASP A 222 17.81 5.72 2.55
C ASP A 222 17.21 4.34 2.33
N TYR A 223 16.36 4.17 1.31
CA TYR A 223 15.83 2.85 0.94
C TYR A 223 16.93 1.95 0.37
N VAL A 224 17.90 2.53 -0.37
CA VAL A 224 19.06 1.78 -0.85
C VAL A 224 19.90 1.29 0.33
N LYS A 225 20.20 2.15 1.30
CA LYS A 225 20.95 1.78 2.52
C LYS A 225 20.21 0.74 3.36
N ASP A 226 18.87 0.80 3.40
CA ASP A 226 18.06 -0.20 4.09
C ASP A 226 18.19 -1.57 3.42
N ALA A 227 18.13 -1.63 2.10
CA ALA A 227 18.36 -2.88 1.35
C ALA A 227 19.77 -3.44 1.57
N GLU A 228 20.81 -2.57 1.57
CA GLU A 228 22.18 -2.95 1.92
C GLU A 228 22.27 -3.55 3.34
N LYS A 229 21.62 -2.92 4.33
CA LYS A 229 21.61 -3.41 5.72
C LYS A 229 20.87 -4.74 5.88
N ILE A 230 19.82 -4.96 5.11
CA ILE A 230 19.12 -6.24 5.07
C ILE A 230 20.05 -7.31 4.49
N PHE A 231 20.76 -7.01 3.40
CA PHE A 231 21.74 -7.92 2.83
C PHE A 231 22.83 -8.29 3.85
N ASP A 232 23.43 -7.28 4.52
CA ASP A 232 24.46 -7.50 5.55
C ASP A 232 23.95 -8.44 6.67
N TYR A 233 22.72 -8.19 7.14
CA TYR A 233 22.13 -9.02 8.20
C TYR A 233 21.90 -10.47 7.75
N LEU A 234 21.35 -10.68 6.56
CA LEU A 234 21.12 -12.03 6.02
C LEU A 234 22.44 -12.77 5.77
N HIS A 235 23.46 -12.06 5.29
CA HIS A 235 24.77 -12.63 5.01
C HIS A 235 25.58 -12.91 6.28
N ASP A 236 25.76 -11.90 7.15
CA ASP A 236 26.70 -11.93 8.26
C ASP A 236 26.09 -12.54 9.51
N THR A 237 24.78 -12.32 9.76
CA THR A 237 24.11 -12.80 10.96
C THR A 237 23.40 -14.14 10.73
N LEU A 238 22.67 -14.28 9.61
CA LEU A 238 21.93 -15.51 9.32
C LEU A 238 22.73 -16.52 8.49
N GLY A 239 23.86 -16.11 7.91
CA GLY A 239 24.80 -16.98 7.24
C GLY A 239 24.45 -17.38 5.81
N PHE A 240 23.47 -16.76 5.18
CA PHE A 240 23.16 -17.00 3.78
C PHE A 240 24.32 -16.58 2.87
N LYS A 241 24.72 -17.45 1.94
CA LYS A 241 25.83 -17.19 1.01
C LYS A 241 25.38 -16.85 -0.40
N ASN A 242 24.20 -17.32 -0.80
CA ASN A 242 23.64 -17.12 -2.12
C ASN A 242 22.43 -16.18 -2.00
N ILE A 243 22.68 -14.87 -1.99
CA ILE A 243 21.66 -13.83 -1.80
C ILE A 243 21.40 -13.17 -3.16
N TYR A 244 20.11 -13.06 -3.51
CA TYR A 244 19.61 -12.40 -4.70
C TYR A 244 18.75 -11.20 -4.30
N PHE A 245 18.81 -10.12 -5.07
CA PHE A 245 17.81 -9.08 -4.97
C PHE A 245 16.74 -9.26 -6.05
N ILE A 246 15.48 -9.17 -5.65
CA ILE A 246 14.32 -9.04 -6.53
C ILE A 246 13.73 -7.66 -6.28
N GLY A 247 13.85 -6.75 -7.24
CA GLY A 247 13.27 -5.41 -7.15
C GLY A 247 12.08 -5.26 -8.07
N HIS A 248 10.94 -4.79 -7.55
CA HIS A 248 9.74 -4.53 -8.31
C HIS A 248 9.51 -3.03 -8.51
N SER A 249 9.26 -2.59 -9.74
CA SER A 249 8.97 -1.18 -10.06
C SER A 249 10.07 -0.25 -9.55
N GLU A 250 9.78 0.74 -8.68
CA GLU A 250 10.78 1.57 -7.99
C GLU A 250 11.83 0.72 -7.24
N GLY A 251 11.38 -0.37 -6.63
CA GLY A 251 12.25 -1.32 -5.93
C GLY A 251 13.31 -1.95 -6.83
N SER A 252 13.10 -2.00 -8.16
CA SER A 252 14.11 -2.42 -9.12
C SER A 252 15.34 -1.51 -9.06
N LEU A 253 15.15 -0.19 -9.09
CA LEU A 253 16.28 0.74 -8.99
C LEU A 253 16.94 0.70 -7.59
N ILE A 254 16.16 0.58 -6.53
CA ILE A 254 16.69 0.45 -5.16
C ILE A 254 17.57 -0.81 -5.06
N ALA A 255 17.06 -1.95 -5.51
CA ALA A 255 17.78 -3.23 -5.52
C ALA A 255 19.01 -3.19 -6.44
N MET A 256 18.91 -2.53 -7.59
CA MET A 256 20.03 -2.31 -8.52
C MET A 256 21.17 -1.55 -7.85
N LEU A 257 20.88 -0.44 -7.18
CA LEU A 257 21.88 0.36 -6.47
C LEU A 257 22.49 -0.38 -5.27
N ALA A 258 21.68 -1.09 -4.50
CA ALA A 258 22.17 -1.93 -3.41
C ALA A 258 23.07 -3.08 -3.94
N SER A 259 22.74 -3.66 -5.10
CA SER A 259 23.55 -4.72 -5.73
C SER A 259 24.92 -4.24 -6.19
N GLN A 260 25.13 -2.94 -6.44
CA GLN A 260 26.45 -2.40 -6.77
C GLN A 260 27.43 -2.45 -5.59
N LYS A 261 26.91 -2.45 -4.37
CA LYS A 261 27.71 -2.44 -3.13
C LYS A 261 27.72 -3.77 -2.41
N SER A 262 26.69 -4.59 -2.60
CA SER A 262 26.53 -5.89 -1.99
C SER A 262 27.06 -7.00 -2.92
N LYS A 263 27.69 -8.03 -2.35
CA LYS A 263 28.18 -9.18 -3.14
C LYS A 263 27.05 -10.17 -3.43
N VAL A 264 26.02 -9.71 -4.15
CA VAL A 264 24.88 -10.55 -4.52
C VAL A 264 25.26 -11.62 -5.55
N LYS A 265 24.55 -12.74 -5.54
CA LYS A 265 24.67 -13.79 -6.56
C LYS A 265 23.96 -13.43 -7.86
N GLY A 266 22.89 -12.62 -7.78
CA GLY A 266 22.18 -12.12 -8.94
C GLY A 266 21.23 -11.01 -8.56
N TYR A 267 20.84 -10.23 -9.55
CA TYR A 267 19.87 -9.17 -9.47
C TYR A 267 18.73 -9.44 -10.46
N ILE A 268 17.50 -9.30 -9.98
CA ILE A 268 16.28 -9.53 -10.74
C ILE A 268 15.45 -8.24 -10.73
N SER A 269 15.19 -7.68 -11.91
CA SER A 269 14.33 -6.54 -12.13
C SER A 269 12.95 -7.02 -12.60
N ILE A 270 11.89 -6.70 -11.88
CA ILE A 270 10.52 -6.98 -12.30
C ILE A 270 9.82 -5.63 -12.53
N ALA A 271 9.31 -5.39 -13.74
CA ALA A 271 8.61 -4.16 -14.11
C ALA A 271 9.41 -2.90 -13.72
N GLY A 272 10.74 -2.94 -13.83
CA GLY A 272 11.63 -1.85 -13.48
C GLY A 272 11.71 -0.79 -14.57
N ALA A 273 11.71 0.50 -14.20
CA ALA A 273 11.93 1.59 -15.13
C ALA A 273 13.32 1.51 -15.77
N GLY A 274 13.40 1.62 -17.07
CA GLY A 274 14.65 1.77 -17.82
C GLY A 274 15.01 3.22 -18.07
N ARG A 275 14.01 4.09 -18.14
CA ARG A 275 14.15 5.53 -18.34
C ARG A 275 14.20 6.28 -16.99
N PRO A 276 14.71 7.53 -16.97
CA PRO A 276 14.64 8.37 -15.78
C PRO A 276 13.21 8.55 -15.28
N ILE A 277 13.04 8.62 -13.95
CA ILE A 277 11.71 8.58 -13.32
C ILE A 277 10.81 9.77 -13.68
N ASP A 278 11.36 10.94 -13.95
CA ASP A 278 10.57 12.08 -14.44
C ASP A 278 9.88 11.78 -15.76
N VAL A 279 10.55 11.09 -16.68
CA VAL A 279 9.95 10.67 -17.98
C VAL A 279 8.79 9.71 -17.75
N ILE A 280 8.97 8.71 -16.89
CA ILE A 280 7.94 7.71 -16.56
C ILE A 280 6.72 8.37 -15.89
N LEU A 281 6.97 9.19 -14.86
CA LEU A 281 5.89 9.84 -14.11
C LEU A 281 5.15 10.88 -14.97
N GLU A 282 5.86 11.63 -15.81
CA GLU A 282 5.24 12.57 -16.74
C GLU A 282 4.31 11.81 -17.70
N GLU A 283 4.76 10.70 -18.27
CA GLU A 283 3.96 9.85 -19.14
C GLU A 283 2.72 9.29 -18.41
N GLN A 284 2.88 8.75 -17.21
CA GLN A 284 1.76 8.26 -16.41
C GLN A 284 0.74 9.37 -16.12
N MET A 285 1.20 10.57 -15.74
CA MET A 285 0.31 11.70 -15.44
C MET A 285 -0.41 12.26 -16.69
N GLN A 286 0.16 12.13 -17.90
CA GLN A 286 -0.55 12.50 -19.12
C GLN A 286 -1.81 11.66 -19.34
N HIS A 287 -1.81 10.40 -18.90
CA HIS A 287 -2.96 9.50 -18.98
C HIS A 287 -3.98 9.65 -17.82
N GLN A 288 -3.64 10.41 -16.77
CA GLN A 288 -4.57 10.69 -15.68
C GLN A 288 -5.62 11.74 -16.08
N PRO A 289 -6.84 11.71 -15.48
CA PRO A 289 -7.89 12.69 -15.72
C PRO A 289 -7.59 14.04 -15.04
N LEU A 290 -6.42 14.62 -15.34
CA LEU A 290 -5.98 15.93 -14.85
C LEU A 290 -6.33 17.03 -15.86
N PRO A 291 -6.69 18.26 -15.39
CA PRO A 291 -6.84 19.42 -16.25
C PRO A 291 -5.57 19.71 -17.06
N ASP A 292 -5.70 20.12 -18.32
CA ASP A 292 -4.55 20.44 -19.18
C ASP A 292 -3.64 21.53 -18.58
N SER A 293 -4.23 22.53 -17.91
CA SER A 293 -3.48 23.57 -17.20
C SER A 293 -2.63 23.05 -16.04
N VAL A 294 -2.99 21.90 -15.46
CA VAL A 294 -2.22 21.20 -14.43
C VAL A 294 -1.12 20.37 -15.10
N LYS A 295 -1.44 19.62 -16.15
CA LYS A 295 -0.47 18.80 -16.91
C LYS A 295 0.68 19.65 -17.45
N GLN A 296 0.40 20.86 -17.95
CA GLN A 296 1.41 21.79 -18.47
C GLN A 296 2.42 22.26 -17.43
N GLN A 297 2.13 22.17 -16.14
CA GLN A 297 3.05 22.57 -15.06
C GLN A 297 4.06 21.48 -14.70
N ILE A 298 3.77 20.22 -15.02
CA ILE A 298 4.56 19.05 -14.61
C ILE A 298 6.03 19.15 -15.06
N PRO A 299 6.35 19.46 -16.33
CA PRO A 299 7.76 19.58 -16.76
C PRO A 299 8.53 20.65 -16.02
N ALA A 300 7.91 21.79 -15.70
CA ALA A 300 8.54 22.88 -14.97
C ALA A 300 8.84 22.47 -13.51
N ILE A 301 7.95 21.71 -12.86
CA ILE A 301 8.16 21.17 -11.52
C ILE A 301 9.37 20.21 -11.54
N PHE A 302 9.40 19.23 -12.44
CA PHE A 302 10.53 18.31 -12.54
C PHE A 302 11.84 19.03 -12.82
N ASN A 303 11.85 20.04 -13.69
CA ASN A 303 13.06 20.82 -13.97
C ASN A 303 13.64 21.53 -12.73
N GLN A 304 12.79 22.05 -11.84
CA GLN A 304 13.24 22.64 -10.57
C GLN A 304 13.78 21.57 -9.62
N LEU A 305 13.04 20.46 -9.44
CA LEU A 305 13.46 19.36 -8.58
C LEU A 305 14.77 18.72 -9.04
N LYS A 306 14.99 18.55 -10.36
CA LYS A 306 16.30 18.11 -10.93
C LYS A 306 17.47 19.03 -10.60
N GLN A 307 17.20 20.33 -10.42
CA GLN A 307 18.20 21.30 -9.96
C GLN A 307 18.39 21.29 -8.45
N GLY A 308 17.72 20.40 -7.71
CA GLY A 308 17.75 20.34 -6.25
C GLY A 308 16.95 21.48 -5.57
N LYS A 309 16.05 22.13 -6.31
CA LYS A 309 15.23 23.24 -5.80
C LYS A 309 13.83 22.75 -5.50
N GLU A 310 13.33 23.06 -4.30
CA GLU A 310 11.94 22.81 -3.94
C GLU A 310 10.99 23.78 -4.66
N VAL A 311 9.76 23.32 -4.88
CA VAL A 311 8.68 24.08 -5.51
C VAL A 311 7.60 24.36 -4.48
N ASP A 312 7.28 25.65 -4.28
CA ASP A 312 6.32 26.07 -3.23
C ASP A 312 4.86 25.89 -3.64
N ASN A 313 4.51 26.28 -4.85
CA ASN A 313 3.12 26.33 -5.32
C ASN A 313 2.82 25.09 -6.17
N ILE A 314 2.43 24.01 -5.51
CA ILE A 314 2.02 22.76 -6.15
C ILE A 314 0.50 22.73 -6.29
N PRO A 315 -0.07 22.52 -7.49
CA PRO A 315 -1.49 22.26 -7.66
C PRO A 315 -1.96 21.10 -6.76
N THR A 316 -3.16 21.21 -6.20
CA THR A 316 -3.72 20.21 -5.29
C THR A 316 -3.74 18.81 -5.91
N ASP A 317 -4.06 18.73 -7.21
CA ASP A 317 -4.10 17.47 -7.95
C ASP A 317 -2.73 16.79 -8.08
N LEU A 318 -1.64 17.56 -8.00
CA LEU A 318 -0.26 17.06 -8.06
C LEU A 318 0.36 16.85 -6.65
N ALA A 319 -0.34 17.24 -5.58
CA ALA A 319 0.17 17.11 -4.21
C ALA A 319 0.56 15.68 -3.81
N PRO A 320 -0.10 14.59 -4.25
CA PRO A 320 0.35 13.24 -3.94
C PRO A 320 1.81 12.97 -4.31
N LEU A 321 2.29 13.52 -5.44
CA LEU A 321 3.65 13.33 -5.94
C LEU A 321 4.62 14.45 -5.57
N PHE A 322 4.13 15.70 -5.41
CA PHE A 322 5.00 16.86 -5.32
C PHE A 322 4.78 17.74 -4.07
N ARG A 323 3.98 17.29 -3.08
CA ARG A 323 3.87 18.03 -1.80
C ARG A 323 5.25 18.21 -1.18
N LYS A 324 5.46 19.32 -0.46
CA LYS A 324 6.77 19.70 0.09
C LYS A 324 7.47 18.57 0.85
N SER A 325 6.73 17.76 1.60
CA SER A 325 7.32 16.68 2.37
C SER A 325 7.89 15.52 1.51
N VAL A 326 7.46 15.38 0.26
CA VAL A 326 7.96 14.36 -0.69
C VAL A 326 9.09 14.88 -1.57
N GLN A 327 9.24 16.20 -1.69
CA GLN A 327 10.22 16.78 -2.63
C GLN A 327 11.68 16.39 -2.34
N PRO A 328 12.16 16.31 -1.09
CA PRO A 328 13.52 15.81 -0.81
C PRO A 328 13.74 14.39 -1.35
N TYR A 329 12.73 13.52 -1.19
CA TYR A 329 12.75 12.19 -1.76
C TYR A 329 12.82 12.22 -3.30
N MET A 330 11.94 12.98 -3.93
CA MET A 330 11.91 13.12 -5.39
C MET A 330 13.22 13.70 -5.95
N ILE A 331 13.77 14.73 -5.33
CA ILE A 331 15.07 15.33 -5.69
C ILE A 331 16.19 14.29 -5.65
N SER A 332 16.20 13.42 -4.63
CA SER A 332 17.22 12.37 -4.52
C SER A 332 17.03 11.26 -5.54
N TRP A 333 15.80 10.89 -5.88
CA TRP A 333 15.49 9.88 -6.89
C TRP A 333 15.84 10.34 -8.31
N LEU A 334 15.53 11.60 -8.64
CA LEU A 334 15.80 12.21 -9.95
C LEU A 334 17.30 12.28 -10.33
N LYS A 335 18.21 11.98 -9.40
CA LYS A 335 19.66 11.90 -9.67
C LYS A 335 20.04 10.64 -10.47
N TYR A 336 19.19 9.61 -10.45
CA TYR A 336 19.51 8.30 -11.01
C TYR A 336 18.93 8.12 -12.41
N SER A 337 19.73 7.48 -13.28
CA SER A 337 19.31 7.01 -14.58
C SER A 337 19.50 5.49 -14.61
N PRO A 338 18.41 4.69 -14.62
CA PRO A 338 18.51 3.23 -14.54
C PRO A 338 19.41 2.60 -15.60
N GLU A 339 19.39 3.13 -16.83
CA GLU A 339 20.29 2.70 -17.92
C GLU A 339 21.79 2.89 -17.58
N LYS A 340 22.13 3.91 -16.81
CA LYS A 340 23.53 4.15 -16.37
C LYS A 340 23.87 3.27 -15.18
N GLU A 341 22.91 3.01 -14.32
CA GLU A 341 23.12 2.25 -13.10
C GLU A 341 23.28 0.76 -13.38
N ILE A 342 22.47 0.17 -14.27
CA ILE A 342 22.56 -1.25 -14.61
C ILE A 342 23.89 -1.64 -15.24
N LYS A 343 24.58 -0.70 -15.92
CA LYS A 343 25.92 -0.90 -16.50
C LYS A 343 27.00 -1.16 -15.45
N LYS A 344 26.78 -0.71 -14.20
CA LYS A 344 27.73 -0.84 -13.10
C LYS A 344 27.63 -2.20 -12.39
N LEU A 345 26.59 -3.00 -12.69
CA LEU A 345 26.42 -4.31 -12.09
C LEU A 345 27.41 -5.32 -12.64
N ASN A 346 28.02 -6.08 -11.72
CA ASN A 346 28.99 -7.14 -12.01
C ASN A 346 28.44 -8.55 -11.69
N CYS A 347 27.17 -8.68 -11.34
CA CYS A 347 26.48 -9.95 -11.10
C CYS A 347 25.63 -10.34 -12.31
N PRO A 348 25.17 -11.59 -12.40
CA PRO A 348 24.09 -12.00 -13.31
C PRO A 348 22.85 -11.13 -13.14
N ILE A 349 22.14 -10.86 -14.24
CA ILE A 349 20.98 -9.97 -14.27
C ILE A 349 19.85 -10.65 -15.03
N LEU A 350 18.65 -10.69 -14.42
CA LEU A 350 17.39 -11.07 -15.06
C LEU A 350 16.46 -9.86 -15.08
N ILE A 351 15.90 -9.55 -16.22
CA ILE A 351 14.91 -8.48 -16.43
C ILE A 351 13.60 -9.14 -16.86
N LEU A 352 12.55 -8.91 -16.10
CA LEU A 352 11.21 -9.47 -16.29
C LEU A 352 10.21 -8.34 -16.47
N GLN A 353 9.43 -8.39 -17.56
CA GLN A 353 8.44 -7.38 -17.87
C GLN A 353 7.14 -8.01 -18.33
N GLY A 354 6.02 -7.54 -17.81
CA GLY A 354 4.70 -7.97 -18.25
C GLY A 354 4.23 -7.25 -19.49
N SER A 355 3.66 -7.99 -20.47
CA SER A 355 3.12 -7.37 -21.69
C SER A 355 1.80 -6.61 -21.47
N CYS A 356 1.16 -6.78 -20.30
CA CYS A 356 -0.05 -6.05 -19.89
C CYS A 356 0.21 -5.03 -18.79
N ASP A 357 1.46 -4.61 -18.62
CA ASP A 357 1.82 -3.58 -17.64
C ASP A 357 1.49 -2.19 -18.20
N ILE A 358 0.57 -1.47 -17.53
CA ILE A 358 0.17 -0.10 -17.92
C ILE A 358 1.00 0.98 -17.22
N GLN A 359 1.83 0.63 -16.23
CA GLN A 359 2.64 1.59 -15.47
C GLN A 359 4.05 1.72 -16.02
N VAL A 360 4.69 0.59 -16.34
CA VAL A 360 6.03 0.52 -16.91
C VAL A 360 5.96 -0.31 -18.20
N LYS A 361 6.46 0.24 -19.28
CA LYS A 361 6.33 -0.35 -20.62
C LYS A 361 7.44 -1.36 -20.91
N GLU A 362 7.21 -2.24 -21.88
CA GLU A 362 8.23 -3.13 -22.43
C GLU A 362 9.47 -2.38 -22.93
N GLU A 363 9.29 -1.12 -23.40
CA GLU A 363 10.40 -0.23 -23.77
C GLU A 363 11.41 -0.05 -22.63
N ASP A 364 10.96 0.06 -21.38
CA ASP A 364 11.83 0.24 -20.23
C ASP A 364 12.70 -1.00 -19.98
N ALA A 365 12.12 -2.19 -20.09
CA ALA A 365 12.86 -3.45 -19.99
C ALA A 365 13.87 -3.61 -21.12
N ASN A 366 13.48 -3.25 -22.37
CA ASN A 366 14.39 -3.23 -23.52
C ASN A 366 15.55 -2.25 -23.30
N ASN A 367 15.29 -1.04 -22.78
CA ASN A 367 16.33 -0.06 -22.49
C ASN A 367 17.34 -0.56 -21.45
N LEU A 368 16.87 -1.25 -20.39
CA LEU A 368 17.75 -1.88 -19.40
C LEU A 368 18.62 -2.96 -20.05
N HIS A 369 18.02 -3.83 -20.88
CA HIS A 369 18.76 -4.88 -21.57
C HIS A 369 19.75 -4.32 -22.58
N GLU A 370 19.37 -3.31 -23.36
CA GLU A 370 20.28 -2.63 -24.29
C GLU A 370 21.47 -1.98 -23.55
N ALA A 371 21.22 -1.44 -22.34
CA ALA A 371 22.25 -0.85 -21.51
C ALA A 371 23.22 -1.90 -20.94
N ASN A 372 22.77 -3.13 -20.69
CA ASN A 372 23.61 -4.24 -20.23
C ASN A 372 23.25 -5.53 -20.96
N LYS A 373 23.84 -5.74 -22.12
CA LYS A 373 23.65 -6.89 -23.01
C LYS A 373 23.96 -8.27 -22.41
N LYS A 374 24.55 -8.31 -21.22
CA LYS A 374 24.79 -9.57 -20.51
C LYS A 374 23.58 -10.00 -19.69
N SER A 375 22.59 -9.14 -19.54
CA SER A 375 21.34 -9.48 -18.85
C SER A 375 20.50 -10.46 -19.67
N ILE A 376 19.70 -11.25 -18.99
CA ILE A 376 18.62 -12.02 -19.60
C ILE A 376 17.36 -11.12 -19.57
N LEU A 377 16.62 -11.05 -20.66
CA LEU A 377 15.36 -10.32 -20.78
C LEU A 377 14.26 -11.31 -21.15
N GLU A 378 13.20 -11.34 -20.34
CA GLU A 378 11.98 -12.11 -20.64
C GLU A 378 10.75 -11.17 -20.59
N ILE A 379 9.97 -11.19 -21.65
CA ILE A 379 8.66 -10.52 -21.71
C ILE A 379 7.59 -11.55 -21.39
N ILE A 380 6.93 -11.41 -20.26
CA ILE A 380 5.94 -12.37 -19.76
C ILE A 380 4.56 -12.02 -20.34
N PRO A 381 3.99 -12.88 -21.20
CA PRO A 381 2.70 -12.64 -21.80
C PRO A 381 1.59 -12.45 -20.76
N SER A 382 0.74 -11.48 -20.97
CA SER A 382 -0.44 -11.19 -20.12
C SER A 382 -0.14 -10.82 -18.67
N MET A 383 1.12 -10.69 -18.23
CA MET A 383 1.42 -10.23 -16.88
C MET A 383 1.18 -8.73 -16.76
N SER A 384 0.47 -8.32 -15.71
CA SER A 384 0.23 -6.93 -15.33
C SER A 384 1.33 -6.42 -14.40
N HIS A 385 1.29 -5.12 -14.05
CA HIS A 385 2.20 -4.52 -13.07
C HIS A 385 2.13 -5.19 -11.70
N THR A 386 0.96 -5.69 -11.27
CA THR A 386 0.76 -6.38 -10.00
C THR A 386 1.18 -7.85 -10.03
N LEU A 387 2.00 -8.25 -11.00
CA LEU A 387 2.55 -9.61 -11.18
C LEU A 387 1.51 -10.69 -11.46
N LYS A 388 0.29 -10.32 -11.80
CA LYS A 388 -0.85 -11.22 -12.01
C LYS A 388 -1.17 -11.36 -13.48
N ASN A 389 -1.83 -12.47 -13.85
CA ASN A 389 -2.28 -12.69 -15.22
C ASN A 389 -3.51 -11.83 -15.54
N ALA A 390 -3.35 -10.87 -16.43
CA ALA A 390 -4.42 -9.99 -16.91
C ALA A 390 -5.30 -10.61 -18.02
N GLY A 391 -5.06 -11.87 -18.36
CA GLY A 391 -5.81 -12.58 -19.38
C GLY A 391 -5.45 -12.19 -20.82
N LYS A 392 -6.06 -12.86 -21.76
CA LYS A 392 -5.83 -12.60 -23.20
C LYS A 392 -6.18 -11.14 -23.55
N ASN A 393 -5.28 -10.47 -24.25
CA ASN A 393 -5.41 -9.07 -24.66
C ASN A 393 -5.59 -8.11 -23.46
N CYS A 394 -5.01 -8.43 -22.30
CA CYS A 394 -5.06 -7.61 -21.09
C CYS A 394 -6.49 -7.31 -20.58
N LEU A 395 -7.45 -8.20 -20.85
CA LEU A 395 -8.87 -7.98 -20.56
C LEU A 395 -9.17 -7.76 -19.07
N TYR A 396 -8.37 -8.35 -18.20
CA TYR A 396 -8.53 -8.27 -16.73
C TYR A 396 -7.49 -7.39 -16.06
N GLU A 397 -6.79 -6.56 -16.81
CA GLU A 397 -5.70 -5.73 -16.29
C GLU A 397 -6.16 -4.90 -15.06
N THR A 398 -7.24 -4.14 -15.18
CA THR A 398 -7.78 -3.34 -14.06
C THR A 398 -8.18 -4.18 -12.85
N ARG A 399 -8.68 -5.41 -13.08
CA ARG A 399 -9.04 -6.34 -12.01
C ARG A 399 -7.82 -6.79 -11.20
N THR A 400 -6.65 -6.87 -11.81
CA THR A 400 -5.42 -7.28 -11.13
C THR A 400 -5.02 -6.35 -9.98
N TYR A 401 -5.47 -5.08 -10.01
CA TYR A 401 -5.23 -4.09 -8.95
C TYR A 401 -6.26 -4.11 -7.81
N THR A 402 -7.35 -4.86 -7.95
CA THR A 402 -8.46 -4.83 -6.99
C THR A 402 -8.83 -6.20 -6.43
N ASP A 403 -8.33 -7.26 -7.03
CA ASP A 403 -8.62 -8.64 -6.62
C ASP A 403 -7.36 -9.30 -6.04
N GLY A 404 -7.30 -9.31 -4.70
CA GLY A 404 -6.20 -9.91 -3.95
C GLY A 404 -6.05 -11.42 -4.11
N ASP A 405 -7.12 -12.11 -4.53
CA ASP A 405 -7.15 -13.56 -4.66
C ASP A 405 -6.65 -14.04 -6.03
N MET A 406 -6.50 -13.14 -7.01
CA MET A 406 -5.90 -13.50 -8.29
C MET A 406 -4.45 -13.98 -8.08
N PRO A 407 -4.09 -15.17 -8.58
CA PRO A 407 -2.71 -15.68 -8.43
C PRO A 407 -1.72 -14.86 -9.26
N ILE A 408 -0.46 -14.82 -8.80
CA ILE A 408 0.64 -14.26 -9.60
C ILE A 408 0.88 -15.11 -10.86
N GLU A 409 1.48 -14.48 -11.87
CA GLU A 409 1.79 -15.14 -13.12
C GLU A 409 2.79 -16.29 -12.92
N LYS A 410 2.46 -17.45 -13.43
CA LYS A 410 3.24 -18.67 -13.24
C LYS A 410 4.62 -18.59 -13.91
N LEU A 411 4.67 -18.05 -15.14
CA LEU A 411 5.94 -17.88 -15.88
C LEU A 411 6.92 -16.98 -15.13
N LEU A 412 6.43 -15.95 -14.42
CA LEU A 412 7.26 -15.11 -13.57
C LEU A 412 8.06 -15.96 -12.55
N VAL A 413 7.35 -16.86 -11.87
CA VAL A 413 7.99 -17.74 -10.86
C VAL A 413 8.95 -18.71 -11.51
N GLU A 414 8.57 -19.32 -12.63
CA GLU A 414 9.40 -20.27 -13.37
C GLU A 414 10.74 -19.64 -13.83
N ASP A 415 10.69 -18.42 -14.39
CA ASP A 415 11.88 -17.70 -14.86
C ASP A 415 12.78 -17.27 -13.70
N ILE A 416 12.21 -16.81 -12.58
CA ILE A 416 12.99 -16.49 -11.37
C ILE A 416 13.69 -17.73 -10.83
N VAL A 417 12.96 -18.86 -10.71
CA VAL A 417 13.51 -20.12 -10.22
C VAL A 417 14.65 -20.61 -11.11
N LYS A 418 14.42 -20.62 -12.43
CA LYS A 418 15.44 -21.00 -13.40
C LYS A 418 16.71 -20.16 -13.23
N PHE A 419 16.58 -18.85 -13.15
CA PHE A 419 17.74 -17.94 -12.97
C PHE A 419 18.48 -18.15 -11.64
N ILE A 420 17.77 -18.46 -10.57
CA ILE A 420 18.39 -18.71 -9.25
C ILE A 420 19.06 -20.10 -9.19
N GLU A 421 18.60 -21.06 -9.98
CA GLU A 421 19.13 -22.43 -10.00
C GLU A 421 20.34 -22.60 -10.91
N GLU A 422 20.50 -21.78 -11.94
CA GLU A 422 21.69 -21.67 -12.80
C GLU A 422 22.87 -21.00 -12.08
#